data_72c8a43445eaeff243537c7af070bf3d
#
_entry.id   72c8a43445eaeff243537c7af070bf3d
#
_cell.length_a   1.000
_cell.length_b   1.000
_cell.length_c   1.000
_cell.angle_alpha   90.00
_cell.angle_beta   90.00
_cell.angle_gamma   90.00
#
_symmetry.space_group_name_H-M   'P 1'
#
loop_
_entity.id
_entity.type
_entity.pdbx_description
1 polymer ?
#
loop_
_entity_poly.entity_id
_entity_poly.type
_entity_poly.pdbx_seq_one_letter_code
_entity_poly.pdbx_strand_id
1 'polypeptide(L)'
;MRIEQLKKVTAPSAQEICVLATAGGFKLTAREGASPAEFLNELIAAKSLNEAVQFFAFALPAREAVWWACQCSRGELSDPIPQPLQDAVEAAETWVRKPTEEHRRAAMSRAQATDFKSPAAWAAAAAFWSGGSLAPENLPEVPAPAHLMGCAVAGAVMLAAVKSEPQLADQKRERYLASAIDIANGGNGRLASAGS
;
A
#
# COMPACT_ATOMS: atom_id res chain seq x y z
N MET A 1 4.92 -0.75 -20.91
CA MET A 1 5.85 -1.72 -20.30
C MET A 1 5.05 -2.98 -19.98
N ARG A 2 5.49 -4.16 -20.43
CA ARG A 2 4.82 -5.44 -20.13
C ARG A 2 5.44 -6.04 -18.87
N ILE A 3 4.61 -6.41 -17.91
CA ILE A 3 5.03 -7.10 -16.69
C ILE A 3 5.13 -8.59 -17.02
N GLU A 4 6.32 -9.17 -16.94
CA GLU A 4 6.53 -10.59 -17.20
C GLU A 4 6.34 -11.43 -15.94
N GLN A 5 6.81 -10.92 -14.79
CA GLN A 5 6.68 -11.59 -13.49
C GLN A 5 6.69 -10.57 -12.34
N LEU A 6 6.22 -11.03 -11.20
CA LEU A 6 6.20 -10.30 -9.92
C LEU A 6 6.81 -11.23 -8.86
N LYS A 7 8.14 -11.19 -8.71
CA LYS A 7 8.93 -12.18 -7.95
C LYS A 7 8.50 -12.33 -6.48
N LYS A 8 8.03 -11.25 -5.88
CA LYS A 8 7.62 -11.24 -4.46
C LYS A 8 6.12 -11.49 -4.27
N VAL A 9 5.33 -11.52 -5.32
CA VAL A 9 3.91 -11.89 -5.24
C VAL A 9 3.81 -13.39 -5.18
N THR A 10 3.33 -13.92 -4.07
CA THR A 10 3.29 -15.36 -3.79
C THR A 10 1.95 -16.01 -4.10
N ALA A 11 0.89 -15.21 -4.29
CA ALA A 11 -0.43 -15.72 -4.67
C ALA A 11 -0.35 -16.42 -6.03
N PRO A 12 -0.82 -17.66 -6.15
CA PRO A 12 -0.73 -18.44 -7.38
C PRO A 12 -1.65 -17.92 -8.49
N SER A 13 -2.70 -17.19 -8.14
CA SER A 13 -3.66 -16.63 -9.12
C SER A 13 -4.09 -15.21 -8.76
N ALA A 14 -4.47 -14.45 -9.76
CA ALA A 14 -5.07 -13.14 -9.57
C ALA A 14 -6.42 -13.22 -8.81
N GLN A 15 -7.14 -14.33 -8.97
CA GLN A 15 -8.45 -14.52 -8.34
C GLN A 15 -8.35 -14.58 -6.82
N GLU A 16 -7.32 -15.20 -6.25
CA GLU A 16 -7.10 -15.21 -4.79
C GLU A 16 -6.92 -13.80 -4.23
N ILE A 17 -6.16 -12.96 -4.94
CA ILE A 17 -5.97 -11.56 -4.58
C ILE A 17 -7.30 -10.79 -4.68
N CYS A 18 -8.07 -11.01 -5.74
CA CYS A 18 -9.39 -10.39 -5.93
C CYS A 18 -10.38 -10.78 -4.82
N VAL A 19 -10.37 -12.03 -4.36
CA VAL A 19 -11.21 -12.48 -3.22
C VAL A 19 -10.87 -11.69 -1.96
N LEU A 20 -9.59 -11.51 -1.67
CA LEU A 20 -9.14 -10.72 -0.51
C LEU A 20 -9.52 -9.24 -0.65
N ALA A 21 -9.36 -8.66 -1.84
CA ALA A 21 -9.77 -7.29 -2.13
C ALA A 21 -11.30 -7.11 -2.00
N THR A 22 -12.09 -8.09 -2.45
CA THR A 22 -13.56 -8.09 -2.31
C THR A 22 -13.99 -8.11 -0.85
N ALA A 23 -13.31 -8.86 0.00
CA ALA A 23 -13.54 -8.84 1.45
C ALA A 23 -13.27 -7.44 2.06
N GLY A 24 -12.39 -6.66 1.45
CA GLY A 24 -12.13 -5.25 1.78
C GLY A 24 -13.09 -4.24 1.13
N GLY A 25 -14.09 -4.71 0.38
CA GLY A 25 -15.10 -3.86 -0.29
C GLY A 25 -14.71 -3.37 -1.69
N PHE A 26 -13.59 -3.82 -2.25
CA PHE A 26 -13.17 -3.48 -3.61
C PHE A 26 -13.79 -4.44 -4.64
N LYS A 27 -14.11 -3.92 -5.82
CA LYS A 27 -14.72 -4.71 -6.90
C LYS A 27 -13.67 -5.05 -7.95
N LEU A 28 -12.91 -6.12 -7.70
CA LEU A 28 -11.91 -6.63 -8.63
C LEU A 28 -12.32 -8.03 -9.10
N THR A 29 -12.30 -8.26 -10.39
CA THR A 29 -12.63 -9.55 -10.99
C THR A 29 -11.59 -9.91 -12.03
N ALA A 30 -10.80 -10.92 -11.76
CA ALA A 30 -9.85 -11.49 -12.72
C ALA A 30 -10.54 -12.61 -13.52
N ARG A 31 -10.12 -12.79 -14.79
CA ARG A 31 -10.51 -13.97 -15.56
C ARG A 31 -9.96 -15.25 -14.91
N GLU A 32 -10.63 -16.35 -15.14
CA GLU A 32 -10.19 -17.66 -14.65
C GLU A 32 -8.78 -18.00 -15.15
N GLY A 33 -7.93 -18.50 -14.25
CA GLY A 33 -6.56 -18.90 -14.55
C GLY A 33 -5.57 -17.75 -14.78
N ALA A 34 -5.98 -16.49 -14.67
CA ALA A 34 -5.06 -15.36 -14.81
C ALA A 34 -4.01 -15.37 -13.70
N SER A 35 -2.74 -15.24 -14.05
CA SER A 35 -1.68 -14.92 -13.12
C SER A 35 -1.78 -13.48 -12.64
N PRO A 36 -1.18 -13.12 -11.49
CA PRO A 36 -1.14 -11.73 -11.03
C PRO A 36 -0.53 -10.75 -12.04
N ALA A 37 0.51 -11.16 -12.76
CA ALA A 37 1.16 -10.33 -13.77
C ALA A 37 0.28 -10.11 -15.01
N GLU A 38 -0.42 -11.16 -15.47
CA GLU A 38 -1.36 -11.05 -16.61
C GLU A 38 -2.51 -10.10 -16.27
N PHE A 39 -3.14 -10.25 -15.10
CA PHE A 39 -4.26 -9.40 -14.70
C PHE A 39 -3.83 -7.93 -14.54
N LEU A 40 -2.66 -7.66 -13.97
CA LEU A 40 -2.12 -6.30 -13.92
C LEU A 40 -1.87 -5.72 -15.31
N ASN A 41 -1.32 -6.50 -16.24
CA ASN A 41 -1.16 -6.05 -17.63
C ASN A 41 -2.52 -5.70 -18.27
N GLU A 42 -3.56 -6.50 -18.01
CA GLU A 42 -4.92 -6.23 -18.48
C GLU A 42 -5.46 -4.91 -17.92
N LEU A 43 -5.33 -4.67 -16.61
CA LEU A 43 -5.76 -3.43 -15.95
C LEU A 43 -5.01 -2.20 -16.48
N ILE A 44 -3.71 -2.30 -16.64
CA ILE A 44 -2.87 -1.20 -17.13
C ILE A 44 -3.21 -0.90 -18.61
N ALA A 45 -3.40 -1.91 -19.44
CA ALA A 45 -3.78 -1.76 -20.82
C ALA A 45 -5.16 -1.10 -20.99
N ALA A 46 -6.09 -1.43 -20.09
CA ALA A 46 -7.43 -0.84 -20.02
C ALA A 46 -7.45 0.56 -19.38
N LYS A 47 -6.31 1.11 -18.92
CA LYS A 47 -6.23 2.36 -18.15
C LYS A 47 -7.04 2.33 -16.83
N SER A 48 -7.33 1.15 -16.30
CA SER A 48 -7.97 0.94 -15.01
C SER A 48 -6.96 1.10 -13.88
N LEU A 49 -6.38 2.31 -13.76
CA LEU A 49 -5.25 2.57 -12.85
C LEU A 49 -5.65 2.48 -11.38
N ASN A 50 -6.89 2.82 -11.03
CA ASN A 50 -7.41 2.65 -9.67
C ASN A 50 -7.44 1.17 -9.26
N GLU A 51 -8.00 0.33 -10.13
CA GLU A 51 -8.10 -1.11 -9.94
C GLU A 51 -6.70 -1.75 -9.89
N ALA A 52 -5.75 -1.28 -10.71
CA ALA A 52 -4.37 -1.73 -10.66
C ALA A 52 -3.70 -1.38 -9.32
N VAL A 53 -3.90 -0.17 -8.78
CA VAL A 53 -3.42 0.24 -7.44
C VAL A 53 -4.06 -0.63 -6.35
N GLN A 54 -5.38 -0.83 -6.40
CA GLN A 54 -6.10 -1.68 -5.46
C GLN A 54 -5.55 -3.10 -5.50
N PHE A 55 -5.40 -3.68 -6.68
CA PHE A 55 -4.87 -5.03 -6.84
C PHE A 55 -3.48 -5.19 -6.22
N PHE A 56 -2.54 -4.26 -6.51
CA PHE A 56 -1.19 -4.30 -5.92
C PHE A 56 -1.18 -4.20 -4.40
N ALA A 57 -2.09 -3.41 -3.83
CA ALA A 57 -2.20 -3.26 -2.38
C ALA A 57 -2.51 -4.59 -1.65
N PHE A 58 -3.19 -5.51 -2.34
CA PHE A 58 -3.49 -6.85 -1.81
C PHE A 58 -2.53 -7.94 -2.32
N ALA A 59 -1.79 -7.68 -3.39
CA ALA A 59 -0.87 -8.63 -4.01
C ALA A 59 0.51 -8.66 -3.35
N LEU A 60 1.00 -7.51 -2.88
CA LEU A 60 2.33 -7.40 -2.28
C LEU A 60 2.35 -8.02 -0.87
N PRO A 61 3.47 -8.68 -0.49
CA PRO A 61 3.69 -9.07 0.90
C PRO A 61 3.67 -7.85 1.83
N ALA A 62 3.36 -8.06 3.10
CA ALA A 62 3.07 -6.99 4.06
C ALA A 62 4.16 -5.90 4.13
N ARG A 63 5.43 -6.28 4.22
CA ARG A 63 6.54 -5.31 4.30
C ARG A 63 6.66 -4.47 3.03
N GLU A 64 6.56 -5.11 1.89
CA GLU A 64 6.60 -4.51 0.57
C GLU A 64 5.41 -3.57 0.33
N ALA A 65 4.22 -3.98 0.73
CA ALA A 65 3.00 -3.18 0.60
C ALA A 65 3.06 -1.91 1.46
N VAL A 66 3.47 -2.03 2.72
CA VAL A 66 3.65 -0.88 3.62
C VAL A 66 4.78 0.03 3.13
N TRP A 67 5.90 -0.54 2.66
CA TRP A 67 6.99 0.23 2.09
C TRP A 67 6.53 1.05 0.88
N TRP A 68 5.75 0.44 -0.02
CA TRP A 68 5.16 1.13 -1.17
C TRP A 68 4.28 2.30 -0.72
N ALA A 69 3.40 2.09 0.26
CA ALA A 69 2.57 3.15 0.82
C ALA A 69 3.41 4.30 1.42
N CYS A 70 4.55 4.00 2.07
CA CYS A 70 5.49 5.01 2.57
C CYS A 70 6.11 5.82 1.43
N GLN A 71 6.56 5.16 0.34
CA GLN A 71 7.14 5.86 -0.82
C GLN A 71 6.13 6.82 -1.46
N CYS A 72 4.88 6.37 -1.68
CA CYS A 72 3.81 7.21 -2.22
C CYS A 72 3.49 8.38 -1.27
N SER A 73 3.45 8.13 0.04
CA SER A 73 3.19 9.16 1.05
C SER A 73 4.29 10.22 1.07
N ARG A 74 5.56 9.81 1.01
CA ARG A 74 6.70 10.72 0.96
C ARG A 74 6.69 11.62 -0.27
N GLY A 75 6.27 11.10 -1.41
CA GLY A 75 6.13 11.89 -2.65
C GLY A 75 5.12 13.03 -2.57
N GLU A 76 4.25 13.05 -1.56
CA GLU A 76 3.20 14.04 -1.35
C GLU A 76 3.45 14.93 -0.12
N LEU A 77 4.56 14.76 0.58
CA LEU A 77 4.95 15.63 1.68
C LEU A 77 5.69 16.85 1.13
N SER A 78 5.14 18.03 1.40
CA SER A 78 5.75 19.32 1.00
C SER A 78 6.45 19.98 2.19
N ASP A 79 7.57 20.68 1.93
CA ASP A 79 8.26 21.44 2.94
C ASP A 79 7.50 22.73 3.31
N PRO A 80 7.43 23.09 4.62
CA PRO A 80 7.82 22.26 5.77
C PRO A 80 6.84 21.14 6.04
N ILE A 81 7.36 19.93 6.31
CA ILE A 81 6.54 18.76 6.64
C ILE A 81 5.97 18.91 8.06
N PRO A 82 4.65 18.87 8.26
CA PRO A 82 4.07 18.85 9.60
C PRO A 82 4.57 17.65 10.41
N GLN A 83 5.06 17.90 11.63
CA GLN A 83 5.68 16.88 12.47
C GLN A 83 4.82 15.61 12.65
N PRO A 84 3.49 15.69 12.88
CA PRO A 84 2.69 14.46 13.00
C PRO A 84 2.69 13.58 11.73
N LEU A 85 2.79 14.18 10.55
CA LEU A 85 2.87 13.43 9.28
C LEU A 85 4.25 12.79 9.10
N GLN A 86 5.29 13.52 9.48
CA GLN A 86 6.66 13.00 9.50
C GLN A 86 6.74 11.79 10.43
N ASP A 87 6.27 11.93 11.67
CA ASP A 87 6.26 10.86 12.67
C ASP A 87 5.50 9.61 12.19
N ALA A 88 4.36 9.81 11.52
CA ALA A 88 3.55 8.69 11.02
C ALA A 88 4.27 7.89 9.93
N VAL A 89 4.83 8.56 8.92
CA VAL A 89 5.55 7.84 7.86
C VAL A 89 6.83 7.19 8.37
N GLU A 90 7.57 7.85 9.28
CA GLU A 90 8.78 7.29 9.89
C GLU A 90 8.49 6.08 10.76
N ALA A 91 7.37 6.06 11.48
CA ALA A 91 6.95 4.90 12.26
C ALA A 91 6.64 3.69 11.36
N ALA A 92 5.95 3.91 10.22
CA ALA A 92 5.70 2.87 9.24
C ALA A 92 7.01 2.33 8.63
N GLU A 93 7.92 3.22 8.23
CA GLU A 93 9.25 2.85 7.71
C GLU A 93 10.10 2.11 8.75
N THR A 94 9.99 2.48 10.02
CA THR A 94 10.68 1.81 11.13
C THR A 94 10.19 0.37 11.27
N TRP A 95 8.87 0.17 11.21
CA TRP A 95 8.29 -1.17 11.19
C TRP A 95 8.74 -1.96 9.95
N VAL A 96 8.77 -1.38 8.77
CA VAL A 96 9.28 -2.06 7.55
C VAL A 96 10.72 -2.53 7.74
N ARG A 97 11.59 -1.71 8.35
CA ARG A 97 12.99 -2.08 8.62
C ARG A 97 13.09 -3.18 9.67
N LYS A 98 12.29 -3.09 10.75
CA LYS A 98 12.31 -4.03 11.87
C LYS A 98 10.87 -4.33 12.31
N PRO A 99 10.22 -5.37 11.77
CA PRO A 99 8.80 -5.66 12.01
C PRO A 99 8.62 -6.33 13.39
N THR A 100 8.66 -5.54 14.46
CA THR A 100 8.36 -5.96 15.82
C THR A 100 6.96 -5.52 16.22
N GLU A 101 6.38 -6.17 17.24
CA GLU A 101 5.09 -5.78 17.81
C GLU A 101 5.12 -4.34 18.36
N GLU A 102 6.21 -3.95 19.00
CA GLU A 102 6.43 -2.59 19.48
C GLU A 102 6.31 -1.57 18.35
N HIS A 103 7.05 -1.76 17.25
CA HIS A 103 7.00 -0.85 16.10
C HIS A 103 5.63 -0.87 15.42
N ARG A 104 4.97 -2.04 15.37
CA ARG A 104 3.63 -2.19 14.82
C ARG A 104 2.62 -1.32 15.58
N ARG A 105 2.63 -1.39 16.93
CA ARG A 105 1.75 -0.58 17.79
C ARG A 105 2.12 0.90 17.78
N ALA A 106 3.41 1.23 17.77
CA ALA A 106 3.87 2.60 17.63
C ALA A 106 3.35 3.26 16.34
N ALA A 107 3.34 2.52 15.22
CA ALA A 107 2.80 3.02 13.95
C ALA A 107 1.31 3.40 14.07
N MET A 108 0.48 2.57 14.73
CA MET A 108 -0.94 2.91 14.94
C MET A 108 -1.11 4.16 15.80
N SER A 109 -0.33 4.30 16.87
CA SER A 109 -0.36 5.49 17.72
C SER A 109 -0.09 6.78 16.92
N ARG A 110 0.87 6.73 15.98
CA ARG A 110 1.18 7.87 15.10
C ARG A 110 0.08 8.11 14.05
N ALA A 111 -0.53 7.05 13.51
CA ALA A 111 -1.68 7.19 12.61
C ALA A 111 -2.86 7.90 13.29
N GLN A 112 -3.19 7.51 14.52
CA GLN A 112 -4.26 8.12 15.32
C GLN A 112 -4.01 9.60 15.61
N ALA A 113 -2.76 10.00 15.87
CA ALA A 113 -2.38 11.39 16.11
C ALA A 113 -2.64 12.32 14.91
N THR A 114 -2.91 11.78 13.71
CA THR A 114 -3.22 12.55 12.50
C THR A 114 -4.69 12.45 12.09
N ASP A 115 -5.57 11.85 12.90
CA ASP A 115 -6.98 11.59 12.58
C ASP A 115 -7.19 10.83 11.25
N PHE A 116 -6.22 10.04 10.79
CA PHE A 116 -6.27 9.31 9.52
C PHE A 116 -6.51 10.17 8.25
N LYS A 117 -6.17 11.47 8.30
CA LYS A 117 -6.44 12.43 7.21
C LYS A 117 -5.32 12.52 6.16
N SER A 118 -4.36 11.63 6.20
CA SER A 118 -3.18 11.70 5.32
C SER A 118 -2.75 10.34 4.78
N PRO A 119 -2.06 10.30 3.62
CA PRO A 119 -1.44 9.08 3.14
C PRO A 119 -0.47 8.44 4.17
N ALA A 120 0.30 9.28 4.89
CA ALA A 120 1.23 8.83 5.92
C ALA A 120 0.53 8.09 7.07
N ALA A 121 -0.64 8.59 7.50
CA ALA A 121 -1.46 7.93 8.52
C ALA A 121 -1.94 6.54 8.07
N TRP A 122 -2.40 6.43 6.83
CA TRP A 122 -2.84 5.15 6.28
C TRP A 122 -1.69 4.17 6.07
N ALA A 123 -0.48 4.64 5.70
CA ALA A 123 0.71 3.80 5.66
C ALA A 123 1.07 3.26 7.05
N ALA A 124 0.97 4.09 8.09
CA ALA A 124 1.20 3.67 9.48
C ALA A 124 0.12 2.70 9.99
N ALA A 125 -1.16 2.92 9.64
CA ALA A 125 -2.24 1.99 9.94
C ALA A 125 -2.05 0.64 9.22
N ALA A 126 -1.56 0.65 7.98
CA ALA A 126 -1.24 -0.57 7.25
C ALA A 126 -0.17 -1.41 7.97
N ALA A 127 0.87 -0.77 8.53
CA ALA A 127 1.85 -1.46 9.36
C ALA A 127 1.20 -2.15 10.58
N PHE A 128 0.27 -1.49 11.25
CA PHE A 128 -0.45 -2.08 12.38
C PHE A 128 -1.36 -3.24 11.96
N TRP A 129 -2.08 -3.11 10.84
CA TRP A 129 -3.00 -4.14 10.34
C TRP A 129 -2.33 -5.26 9.55
N SER A 130 -1.00 -5.26 9.45
CA SER A 130 -0.24 -6.32 8.77
C SER A 130 -0.25 -7.67 9.47
N GLY A 131 -0.76 -7.73 10.71
CA GLY A 131 -0.85 -8.95 11.51
C GLY A 131 -1.01 -8.64 12.99
N GLY A 132 -0.81 -9.66 13.83
CA GLY A 132 -0.92 -9.54 15.28
C GLY A 132 -2.31 -9.21 15.79
N SER A 133 -2.40 -8.84 17.07
CA SER A 133 -3.66 -8.53 17.73
C SER A 133 -4.06 -7.07 17.58
N LEU A 134 -5.34 -6.81 17.34
CA LEU A 134 -5.97 -5.48 17.40
C LEU A 134 -6.23 -5.04 18.84
N ALA A 135 -6.35 -6.01 19.78
CA ALA A 135 -6.57 -5.72 21.19
C ALA A 135 -5.30 -5.20 21.87
N PRO A 136 -5.42 -4.43 22.96
CA PRO A 136 -4.32 -4.14 23.87
C PRO A 136 -3.59 -5.42 24.35
N GLU A 137 -2.31 -5.30 24.69
CA GLU A 137 -1.46 -6.46 25.07
C GLU A 137 -1.95 -7.25 26.29
N ASN A 138 -2.70 -6.59 27.17
CA ASN A 138 -3.26 -7.19 28.39
C ASN A 138 -4.65 -7.81 28.20
N LEU A 139 -5.18 -7.82 26.98
CA LEU A 139 -6.49 -8.39 26.63
C LEU A 139 -6.34 -9.61 25.72
N PRO A 140 -7.36 -10.48 25.64
CA PRO A 140 -7.37 -11.59 24.69
C PRO A 140 -7.08 -11.13 23.25
N GLU A 141 -6.35 -11.96 22.50
CA GLU A 141 -5.98 -11.65 21.13
C GLU A 141 -7.21 -11.52 20.21
N VAL A 142 -7.23 -10.46 19.43
CA VAL A 142 -8.21 -10.23 18.36
C VAL A 142 -7.41 -10.09 17.06
N PRO A 143 -7.33 -11.13 16.23
CA PRO A 143 -6.52 -11.10 15.01
C PRO A 143 -7.05 -10.06 14.02
N ALA A 144 -6.15 -9.36 13.35
CA ALA A 144 -6.51 -8.44 12.28
C ALA A 144 -7.11 -9.22 11.10
N PRO A 145 -8.31 -8.86 10.60
CA PRO A 145 -8.82 -9.41 9.35
C PRO A 145 -7.83 -9.23 8.20
N ALA A 146 -7.60 -10.28 7.42
CA ALA A 146 -6.56 -10.34 6.40
C ALA A 146 -6.62 -9.22 5.35
N HIS A 147 -7.81 -8.67 5.09
CA HIS A 147 -8.01 -7.60 4.10
C HIS A 147 -7.64 -6.19 4.61
N LEU A 148 -7.56 -5.96 5.94
CA LEU A 148 -7.39 -4.61 6.49
C LEU A 148 -6.11 -3.92 6.04
N MET A 149 -4.99 -4.65 6.02
CA MET A 149 -3.72 -4.09 5.56
C MET A 149 -3.82 -3.61 4.10
N GLY A 150 -4.35 -4.45 3.22
CA GLY A 150 -4.54 -4.09 1.81
C GLY A 150 -5.46 -2.88 1.64
N CYS A 151 -6.53 -2.78 2.42
CA CYS A 151 -7.41 -1.60 2.44
C CYS A 151 -6.64 -0.32 2.80
N ALA A 152 -5.81 -0.38 3.84
CA ALA A 152 -5.03 0.77 4.28
C ALA A 152 -3.97 1.17 3.26
N VAL A 153 -3.27 0.22 2.66
CA VAL A 153 -2.29 0.48 1.59
C VAL A 153 -2.98 1.12 0.39
N ALA A 154 -4.09 0.55 -0.08
CA ALA A 154 -4.87 1.13 -1.18
C ALA A 154 -5.32 2.56 -0.84
N GLY A 155 -5.84 2.78 0.38
CA GLY A 155 -6.23 4.10 0.87
C GLY A 155 -5.08 5.09 0.87
N ALA A 156 -3.90 4.71 1.37
CA ALA A 156 -2.70 5.54 1.37
C ALA A 156 -2.29 5.98 -0.05
N VAL A 157 -2.19 5.02 -0.96
CA VAL A 157 -1.72 5.27 -2.34
C VAL A 157 -2.74 6.07 -3.14
N MET A 158 -4.03 5.73 -3.03
CA MET A 158 -5.10 6.46 -3.74
C MET A 158 -5.24 7.89 -3.23
N LEU A 159 -5.15 8.10 -1.90
CA LEU A 159 -5.18 9.43 -1.32
C LEU A 159 -3.95 10.25 -1.72
N ALA A 160 -2.75 9.65 -1.76
CA ALA A 160 -1.54 10.29 -2.23
C ALA A 160 -1.70 10.77 -3.69
N ALA A 161 -2.34 9.99 -4.55
CA ALA A 161 -2.53 10.37 -5.95
C ALA A 161 -3.38 11.63 -6.15
N VAL A 162 -4.34 11.91 -5.23
CA VAL A 162 -5.31 13.01 -5.42
C VAL A 162 -5.10 14.19 -4.47
N LYS A 163 -4.22 14.08 -3.46
CA LYS A 163 -4.15 15.04 -2.35
C LYS A 163 -3.70 16.43 -2.77
N SER A 164 -2.60 16.56 -3.50
CA SER A 164 -1.99 17.86 -3.81
C SER A 164 -2.37 18.40 -5.20
N GLU A 165 -2.42 17.55 -6.19
CA GLU A 165 -2.67 17.92 -7.60
C GLU A 165 -3.61 16.89 -8.25
N PRO A 166 -4.93 16.98 -7.97
CA PRO A 166 -5.90 16.01 -8.47
C PRO A 166 -5.91 15.81 -9.99
N GLN A 167 -5.56 16.87 -10.74
CA GLN A 167 -5.45 16.84 -12.20
C GLN A 167 -4.31 15.94 -12.70
N LEU A 168 -3.30 15.67 -11.86
CA LEU A 168 -2.18 14.79 -12.17
C LEU A 168 -2.36 13.38 -11.58
N ALA A 169 -3.55 13.06 -11.06
CA ALA A 169 -3.79 11.82 -10.33
C ALA A 169 -3.43 10.56 -11.14
N ASP A 170 -3.74 10.51 -12.42
CA ASP A 170 -3.42 9.35 -13.27
C ASP A 170 -1.90 9.24 -13.52
N GLN A 171 -1.21 10.35 -13.73
CA GLN A 171 0.27 10.34 -13.85
C GLN A 171 0.92 9.86 -12.54
N LYS A 172 0.40 10.31 -11.38
CA LYS A 172 0.86 9.85 -10.07
C LYS A 172 0.62 8.36 -9.90
N ARG A 173 -0.57 7.84 -10.26
CA ARG A 173 -0.87 6.41 -10.22
C ARG A 173 0.08 5.59 -11.10
N GLU A 174 0.37 6.04 -12.32
CA GLU A 174 1.33 5.38 -13.19
C GLU A 174 2.73 5.31 -12.56
N ARG A 175 3.21 6.40 -11.94
CA ARG A 175 4.48 6.42 -11.19
C ARG A 175 4.45 5.49 -9.97
N TYR A 176 3.36 5.47 -9.23
CA TYR A 176 3.19 4.61 -8.06
C TYR A 176 3.13 3.13 -8.46
N LEU A 177 2.46 2.79 -9.55
CA LEU A 177 2.44 1.44 -10.11
C LEU A 177 3.84 1.00 -10.58
N ALA A 178 4.62 1.88 -11.22
CA ALA A 178 6.01 1.60 -11.58
C ALA A 178 6.87 1.30 -10.33
N SER A 179 6.69 2.06 -9.25
CA SER A 179 7.32 1.80 -7.95
C SER A 179 6.91 0.44 -7.37
N ALA A 180 5.62 0.09 -7.40
CA ALA A 180 5.13 -1.20 -6.94
C ALA A 180 5.72 -2.38 -7.73
N ILE A 181 5.81 -2.25 -9.05
CA ILE A 181 6.42 -3.25 -9.94
C ILE A 181 7.90 -3.43 -9.60
N ASP A 182 8.63 -2.34 -9.37
CA ASP A 182 10.04 -2.39 -8.96
C ASP A 182 10.20 -3.11 -7.62
N ILE A 183 9.40 -2.77 -6.61
CA ILE A 183 9.37 -3.45 -5.29
C ILE A 183 9.05 -4.94 -5.45
N ALA A 184 8.02 -5.27 -6.23
CA ALA A 184 7.61 -6.65 -6.47
C ALA A 184 8.71 -7.49 -7.13
N ASN A 185 9.67 -6.87 -7.80
CA ASN A 185 10.81 -7.52 -8.44
C ASN A 185 12.12 -7.41 -7.64
N GLY A 186 12.07 -6.85 -6.43
CA GLY A 186 13.21 -6.78 -5.49
C GLY A 186 13.94 -5.45 -5.49
N GLY A 187 13.45 -4.45 -6.23
CA GLY A 187 13.93 -3.08 -6.17
C GLY A 187 13.49 -2.34 -4.90
N ASN A 188 13.89 -1.09 -4.79
CA ASN A 188 13.61 -0.25 -3.62
C ASN A 188 12.36 0.64 -3.79
N GLY A 189 11.75 0.67 -4.96
CA GLY A 189 10.53 1.41 -5.25
C GLY A 189 10.65 2.93 -5.16
N ARG A 190 11.87 3.48 -5.20
CA ARG A 190 12.05 4.93 -5.13
C ARG A 190 11.34 5.61 -6.28
N LEU A 191 10.48 6.56 -5.94
CA LEU A 191 9.84 7.40 -6.94
C LEU A 191 10.91 8.30 -7.56
N ALA A 192 11.02 8.24 -8.90
CA ALA A 192 11.84 9.23 -9.60
C ALA A 192 11.32 10.64 -9.25
N SER A 193 12.23 11.57 -8.94
CA SER A 193 11.87 12.98 -8.81
C SER A 193 11.08 13.39 -10.05
N ALA A 194 9.96 14.08 -9.85
CA ALA A 194 9.26 14.72 -10.96
C ALA A 194 10.29 15.63 -11.62
N GLY A 195 10.64 15.33 -12.87
CA GLY A 195 11.69 16.05 -13.59
C GLY A 195 11.44 17.56 -13.54
N SER A 196 12.49 18.27 -13.21
CA SER A 196 12.63 19.72 -13.39
C SER A 196 12.47 20.12 -14.83
#